data_424d864b949e12aaa4b397a42acb524b
#
_entry.id   424d864b949e12aaa4b397a42acb524b
#
_cell.length_a   1.000
_cell.length_b   1.000
_cell.length_c   1.000
_cell.angle_alpha   90.00
_cell.angle_beta   90.00
_cell.angle_gamma   90.00
#
_symmetry.space_group_name_H-M   'P 1'
#
loop_
_entity.id
_entity.type
_entity.pdbx_description
1 polymer ?
#
loop_
_entity_poly.entity_id
_entity_poly.type
_entity_poly.pdbx_seq_one_letter_code
_entity_poly.pdbx_strand_id
1 'polypeptide(L)'
;MSVSFKNQLDKLSEISEYINENTELYQFIKQVNDLRNSNGLEKISAYRYPPYAGSSELKRFPFLSIILRSQGKRSLGLKEAFLSLRAQSCQDFEVIVIAHRASVEGKQIIKSIIESQPDSFRLKIKYLELNEGTRTTPINVGCANATGRYIAIYDDDDLLFDNWVEEFYQASQKSDGKILHAYVLAQKWKCTDQGFISMGAPTSQFCHPFDFLSQLVVNKCPLMGLAFPAHLFHQMGFWFNETLNVTEDWEYFMRVVPLTGISDIETPTSIYRLWLNAESSYTLHSQNLWDNTYQEIQTFMDQRTLLVPRGYTKHLVALIQRVNADEQKILSGYPKLHGLFYYGFSDIFSDENMLAAYNQAYIPHFRMTFTVPNVGTPFSFFRFDPCEYGGFILSDTYIHLVTSTDETIDLQLKDCKHNGFFYEDKIYFLHYDPQIIFCNPSSLHITSVTIEGTINMEIPEATIQAAIKQQCFVAKVKRKMKTMLKMLFHYPH
;
A
#
# COMPACT_ATOMS: atom_id res chain seq x y z
N MET A 1 7.33 -11.30 34.00
CA MET A 1 8.35 -10.56 33.23
C MET A 1 9.49 -10.21 34.15
N SER A 2 10.71 -10.59 33.79
CA SER A 2 11.86 -10.41 34.68
C SER A 2 12.23 -8.93 34.82
N VAL A 3 12.77 -8.55 35.99
CA VAL A 3 13.27 -7.20 36.29
C VAL A 3 14.25 -6.69 35.21
N SER A 4 14.96 -7.59 34.53
CA SER A 4 15.87 -7.30 33.43
C SER A 4 15.17 -6.70 32.20
N PHE A 5 13.97 -7.17 31.84
CA PHE A 5 13.24 -6.69 30.67
C PHE A 5 12.63 -5.30 30.92
N LYS A 6 12.16 -5.03 32.15
CA LYS A 6 11.64 -3.72 32.54
C LYS A 6 12.74 -2.65 32.51
N ASN A 7 13.93 -2.97 33.03
CA ASN A 7 15.09 -2.08 32.98
C ASN A 7 15.58 -1.80 31.55
N GLN A 8 15.38 -2.74 30.61
CA GLN A 8 15.70 -2.53 29.19
C GLN A 8 14.68 -1.64 28.50
N LEU A 9 13.38 -1.76 28.83
CA LEU A 9 12.32 -0.90 28.30
C LEU A 9 12.42 0.55 28.82
N ASP A 10 12.71 0.71 30.11
CA ASP A 10 12.92 2.03 30.72
C ASP A 10 14.14 2.74 30.09
N LYS A 11 15.23 2.02 29.83
CA LYS A 11 16.37 2.54 29.06
C LYS A 11 16.05 2.88 27.61
N LEU A 12 15.19 2.11 26.94
CA LEU A 12 14.75 2.42 25.56
C LEU A 12 13.96 3.74 25.48
N SER A 13 13.24 4.14 26.53
CA SER A 13 12.54 5.43 26.56
C SER A 13 13.49 6.63 26.71
N GLU A 14 14.63 6.45 27.36
CA GLU A 14 15.68 7.47 27.48
C GLU A 14 16.53 7.59 26.21
N ILE A 15 16.60 6.53 25.39
CA ILE A 15 17.42 6.43 24.18
C ILE A 15 17.01 7.45 23.09
N SER A 16 15.73 7.84 23.02
CA SER A 16 15.25 8.76 21.97
C SER A 16 15.84 10.19 22.06
N GLU A 17 16.41 10.57 23.18
CA GLU A 17 17.01 11.90 23.37
C GLU A 17 18.52 11.95 23.10
N TYR A 18 19.23 10.82 23.16
CA TYR A 18 20.70 10.79 23.18
C TYR A 18 21.37 10.02 22.02
N ILE A 19 20.61 9.57 21.03
CA ILE A 19 21.14 8.71 19.92
C ILE A 19 22.33 9.36 19.19
N ASN A 20 22.43 10.67 19.16
CA ASN A 20 23.45 11.37 18.38
C ASN A 20 24.80 11.58 19.09
N GLU A 21 24.93 11.31 20.38
CA GLU A 21 26.11 11.76 21.14
C GLU A 21 26.89 10.67 21.89
N ASN A 22 26.42 9.42 21.94
CA ASN A 22 27.08 8.42 22.80
C ASN A 22 27.31 7.07 22.15
N THR A 23 28.57 6.66 22.02
CA THR A 23 29.02 5.39 21.44
C THR A 23 28.50 4.16 22.24
N GLU A 24 28.33 4.27 23.55
CA GLU A 24 27.77 3.20 24.40
C GLU A 24 26.31 2.92 24.07
N LEU A 25 25.57 3.93 23.71
CA LEU A 25 24.18 3.83 23.28
C LEU A 25 24.05 3.05 21.98
N TYR A 26 24.90 3.30 21.01
CA TYR A 26 24.93 2.53 19.77
C TYR A 26 25.24 1.06 20.01
N GLN A 27 26.15 0.76 20.93
CA GLN A 27 26.46 -0.60 21.32
C GLN A 27 25.25 -1.30 21.99
N PHE A 28 24.53 -0.57 22.85
CA PHE A 28 23.32 -1.07 23.48
C PHE A 28 22.22 -1.39 22.45
N ILE A 29 21.96 -0.47 21.51
CA ILE A 29 20.97 -0.69 20.45
C ILE A 29 21.37 -1.87 19.56
N LYS A 30 22.67 -2.02 19.27
CA LYS A 30 23.19 -3.18 18.57
C LYS A 30 22.91 -4.49 19.33
N GLN A 31 23.18 -4.52 20.63
CA GLN A 31 22.88 -5.69 21.49
C GLN A 31 21.39 -6.01 21.50
N VAL A 32 20.51 -5.00 21.60
CA VAL A 32 19.06 -5.19 21.53
C VAL A 32 18.64 -5.74 20.17
N ASN A 33 19.25 -5.26 19.09
CA ASN A 33 18.99 -5.75 17.74
C ASN A 33 19.50 -7.20 17.53
N ASP A 34 20.67 -7.52 18.06
CA ASP A 34 21.23 -8.88 18.03
C ASP A 34 20.36 -9.86 18.83
N LEU A 35 19.81 -9.45 19.97
CA LEU A 35 18.82 -10.22 20.73
C LEU A 35 17.51 -10.43 19.98
N ARG A 36 17.08 -9.46 19.18
CA ARG A 36 15.90 -9.57 18.29
C ARG A 36 16.17 -10.51 17.11
N ASN A 37 17.38 -10.46 16.56
CA ASN A 37 17.79 -11.25 15.42
C ASN A 37 18.06 -12.72 15.80
N SER A 38 18.52 -13.00 17.01
CA SER A 38 18.77 -14.37 17.51
C SER A 38 17.51 -15.21 17.66
N ASN A 39 16.33 -14.59 17.63
CA ASN A 39 15.03 -15.27 17.76
C ASN A 39 14.32 -15.57 16.44
N GLY A 40 14.96 -15.49 15.29
CA GLY A 40 14.33 -15.87 14.04
C GLY A 40 15.02 -15.47 12.73
N LEU A 41 16.13 -14.75 12.76
CA LEU A 41 16.83 -14.31 11.56
C LEU A 41 18.25 -14.91 11.47
N GLU A 42 18.36 -16.22 11.46
CA GLU A 42 19.64 -16.94 11.41
C GLU A 42 20.36 -16.89 10.05
N LYS A 43 19.98 -16.07 9.12
CA LYS A 43 20.78 -15.91 7.88
C LYS A 43 20.81 -14.46 7.42
N ILE A 44 21.45 -13.60 8.18
CA ILE A 44 22.13 -12.46 7.56
C ILE A 44 23.29 -13.06 6.77
N SER A 45 23.34 -12.76 5.48
CA SER A 45 24.23 -13.32 4.48
C SER A 45 25.67 -13.59 5.00
N ALA A 46 26.36 -14.55 4.38
CA ALA A 46 27.77 -14.87 4.61
C ALA A 46 28.74 -13.70 4.31
N TYR A 47 28.24 -12.53 3.91
CA TYR A 47 29.02 -11.32 3.77
C TYR A 47 29.37 -10.77 5.15
N ARG A 48 30.61 -10.99 5.56
CA ARG A 48 31.20 -10.26 6.68
C ARG A 48 31.43 -8.82 6.23
N TYR A 49 30.49 -7.94 6.54
CA TYR A 49 30.70 -6.52 6.36
C TYR A 49 31.83 -6.08 7.31
N PRO A 50 32.91 -5.47 6.81
CA PRO A 50 33.97 -5.02 7.68
C PRO A 50 33.38 -3.99 8.66
N PRO A 51 33.74 -4.04 9.96
CA PRO A 51 33.37 -3.00 10.89
C PRO A 51 33.96 -1.68 10.39
N TYR A 52 33.21 -0.59 10.52
CA TYR A 52 33.68 0.76 10.23
C TYR A 52 34.95 1.01 11.06
N ALA A 53 36.11 0.99 10.41
CA ALA A 53 37.36 1.40 10.99
C ALA A 53 37.37 2.92 10.96
N GLY A 54 36.96 3.56 12.07
CA GLY A 54 37.16 4.98 12.28
C GLY A 54 38.63 5.32 12.10
N SER A 55 39.00 5.81 10.92
CA SER A 55 40.38 6.23 10.66
C SER A 55 40.62 7.57 11.34
N SER A 56 41.68 7.63 12.14
CA SER A 56 42.17 8.83 12.80
C SER A 56 42.81 9.87 11.87
N GLU A 57 42.67 9.72 10.55
CA GLU A 57 43.12 10.68 9.57
C GLU A 57 41.93 11.54 9.10
N LEU A 58 42.09 12.86 9.12
CA LEU A 58 41.18 13.90 8.64
C LEU A 58 40.94 13.82 7.11
N LYS A 59 40.53 12.67 6.61
CA LYS A 59 39.94 12.57 5.28
C LYS A 59 38.55 13.24 5.34
N ARG A 60 38.36 14.27 4.54
CA ARG A 60 37.06 14.87 4.32
C ARG A 60 36.16 13.84 3.65
N PHE A 61 35.30 13.20 4.40
CA PHE A 61 34.28 12.30 3.88
C PHE A 61 33.20 13.10 3.16
N PRO A 62 32.63 12.59 2.06
CA PRO A 62 31.53 13.27 1.40
C PRO A 62 30.29 13.32 2.31
N PHE A 63 29.41 14.26 2.03
CA PHE A 63 28.13 14.34 2.72
C PHE A 63 27.27 13.12 2.43
N LEU A 64 27.14 12.71 1.15
CA LEU A 64 26.23 11.67 0.71
C LEU A 64 26.98 10.55 -0.05
N SER A 65 26.75 9.30 0.33
CA SER A 65 27.07 8.13 -0.50
C SER A 65 25.83 7.68 -1.25
N ILE A 66 25.88 7.62 -2.56
CA ILE A 66 24.78 7.25 -3.44
C ILE A 66 25.03 5.84 -3.93
N ILE A 67 24.16 4.90 -3.53
CA ILE A 67 24.23 3.51 -3.98
C ILE A 67 23.42 3.35 -5.26
N LEU A 68 24.06 2.97 -6.34
CA LEU A 68 23.45 2.77 -7.63
C LEU A 68 23.69 1.32 -8.09
N ARG A 69 22.63 0.53 -8.18
CA ARG A 69 22.68 -0.84 -8.67
C ARG A 69 22.27 -0.90 -10.14
N SER A 70 22.98 -1.69 -10.93
CA SER A 70 22.66 -1.89 -12.35
C SER A 70 23.04 -3.29 -12.83
N GLN A 71 22.28 -3.82 -13.79
CA GLN A 71 22.62 -5.03 -14.52
C GLN A 71 23.24 -4.73 -15.89
N GLY A 72 23.37 -3.46 -16.25
CA GLY A 72 23.82 -3.05 -17.58
C GLY A 72 22.80 -3.24 -18.70
N LYS A 73 21.61 -3.76 -18.40
CA LYS A 73 20.52 -3.97 -19.37
C LYS A 73 19.89 -2.65 -19.84
N ARG A 74 19.84 -1.66 -18.96
CA ARG A 74 19.23 -0.34 -19.19
C ARG A 74 20.32 0.73 -19.38
N SER A 75 21.08 0.60 -20.46
CA SER A 75 22.21 1.52 -20.72
C SER A 75 21.78 3.00 -20.79
N LEU A 76 20.60 3.28 -21.36
CA LEU A 76 20.03 4.62 -21.40
C LEU A 76 19.67 5.13 -19.99
N GLY A 77 19.02 4.32 -19.18
CA GLY A 77 18.67 4.67 -17.80
C GLY A 77 19.91 4.99 -16.96
N LEU A 78 20.95 4.17 -17.04
CA LEU A 78 22.22 4.45 -16.35
C LEU A 78 22.88 5.76 -16.82
N LYS A 79 22.80 6.08 -18.14
CA LYS A 79 23.29 7.36 -18.66
C LYS A 79 22.48 8.53 -18.11
N GLU A 80 21.15 8.42 -18.05
CA GLU A 80 20.29 9.46 -17.48
C GLU A 80 20.52 9.61 -15.97
N ALA A 81 20.74 8.51 -15.25
CA ALA A 81 21.10 8.55 -13.84
C ALA A 81 22.40 9.33 -13.61
N PHE A 82 23.43 9.09 -14.40
CA PHE A 82 24.68 9.86 -14.30
C PHE A 82 24.51 11.32 -14.71
N LEU A 83 23.68 11.62 -15.71
CA LEU A 83 23.36 13.01 -16.06
C LEU A 83 22.64 13.72 -14.90
N SER A 84 21.66 13.08 -14.27
CA SER A 84 20.96 13.62 -13.09
C SER A 84 21.94 13.91 -11.94
N LEU A 85 22.89 13.01 -11.68
CA LEU A 85 23.91 13.20 -10.63
C LEU A 85 24.93 14.28 -11.00
N ARG A 86 25.33 14.39 -12.25
CA ARG A 86 26.22 15.47 -12.71
C ARG A 86 25.57 16.85 -12.64
N ALA A 87 24.25 16.90 -12.82
CA ALA A 87 23.47 18.14 -12.77
C ALA A 87 23.21 18.64 -11.35
N GLN A 88 23.56 17.88 -10.30
CA GLN A 88 23.30 18.29 -8.92
C GLN A 88 23.98 19.62 -8.58
N SER A 89 23.22 20.53 -7.93
CA SER A 89 23.74 21.82 -7.43
C SER A 89 24.75 21.61 -6.32
N CYS A 90 24.54 20.66 -5.42
CA CYS A 90 25.48 20.22 -4.41
C CYS A 90 26.27 19.01 -4.90
N GLN A 91 27.61 19.15 -4.98
CA GLN A 91 28.52 18.14 -5.50
C GLN A 91 29.28 17.36 -4.40
N ASP A 92 28.86 17.47 -3.12
CA ASP A 92 29.51 16.79 -2.00
C ASP A 92 28.97 15.38 -1.80
N PHE A 93 29.27 14.50 -2.78
CA PHE A 93 28.84 13.10 -2.78
C PHE A 93 29.85 12.17 -3.47
N GLU A 94 29.74 10.89 -3.18
CA GLU A 94 30.32 9.78 -3.93
C GLU A 94 29.21 8.89 -4.51
N VAL A 95 29.54 8.13 -5.56
CA VAL A 95 28.62 7.17 -6.20
C VAL A 95 29.22 5.77 -6.15
N ILE A 96 28.52 4.82 -5.57
CA ILE A 96 28.92 3.43 -5.52
C ILE A 96 28.06 2.64 -6.50
N VAL A 97 28.63 2.35 -7.67
CA VAL A 97 27.97 1.62 -8.74
C VAL A 97 28.22 0.12 -8.56
N ILE A 98 27.14 -0.65 -8.44
CA ILE A 98 27.20 -2.09 -8.22
C ILE A 98 26.63 -2.83 -9.43
N ALA A 99 27.51 -3.49 -10.19
CA ALA A 99 27.12 -4.40 -11.26
C ALA A 99 26.63 -5.72 -10.63
N HIS A 100 25.29 -5.82 -10.39
CA HIS A 100 24.69 -6.97 -9.74
C HIS A 100 24.16 -7.97 -10.76
N ARG A 101 24.67 -9.21 -10.74
CA ARG A 101 24.29 -10.28 -11.68
C ARG A 101 24.29 -9.82 -13.15
N ALA A 102 25.17 -8.88 -13.47
CA ALA A 102 25.35 -8.40 -14.83
C ALA A 102 26.08 -9.44 -15.68
N SER A 103 25.64 -9.62 -16.93
CA SER A 103 26.38 -10.42 -17.91
C SER A 103 27.74 -9.78 -18.20
N VAL A 104 28.62 -10.49 -18.92
CA VAL A 104 29.90 -9.94 -19.35
C VAL A 104 29.68 -8.64 -20.14
N GLU A 105 28.73 -8.66 -21.08
CA GLU A 105 28.35 -7.51 -21.90
C GLU A 105 27.79 -6.38 -21.03
N GLY A 106 26.89 -6.72 -20.05
CA GLY A 106 26.34 -5.74 -19.13
C GLY A 106 27.42 -5.03 -18.31
N LYS A 107 28.40 -5.77 -17.79
CA LYS A 107 29.56 -5.20 -17.09
C LYS A 107 30.41 -4.28 -18.01
N GLN A 108 30.62 -4.68 -19.27
CA GLN A 108 31.30 -3.85 -20.24
C GLN A 108 30.53 -2.56 -20.53
N ILE A 109 29.22 -2.64 -20.69
CA ILE A 109 28.34 -1.46 -20.87
C ILE A 109 28.49 -0.51 -19.69
N ILE A 110 28.36 -1.01 -18.45
CA ILE A 110 28.49 -0.17 -17.25
C ILE A 110 29.87 0.51 -17.21
N LYS A 111 30.97 -0.26 -17.41
CA LYS A 111 32.33 0.28 -17.42
C LYS A 111 32.51 1.34 -18.50
N SER A 112 32.07 1.08 -19.73
CA SER A 112 32.15 2.03 -20.84
C SER A 112 31.38 3.34 -20.52
N ILE A 113 30.23 3.26 -19.90
CA ILE A 113 29.45 4.44 -19.49
C ILE A 113 30.19 5.21 -18.39
N ILE A 114 30.82 4.54 -17.42
CA ILE A 114 31.63 5.17 -16.38
C ILE A 114 32.85 5.86 -17.01
N GLU A 115 33.57 5.17 -17.89
CA GLU A 115 34.77 5.69 -18.58
C GLU A 115 34.48 6.89 -19.48
N SER A 116 33.26 6.96 -20.03
CA SER A 116 32.80 8.10 -20.84
C SER A 116 32.50 9.36 -20.02
N GLN A 117 32.48 9.27 -18.67
CA GLN A 117 32.22 10.42 -17.83
C GLN A 117 33.43 11.36 -17.75
N PRO A 118 33.21 12.68 -17.55
CA PRO A 118 34.26 13.63 -17.23
C PRO A 118 35.07 13.20 -16.01
N ASP A 119 36.37 13.47 -16.00
CA ASP A 119 37.25 13.06 -14.90
C ASP A 119 36.78 13.52 -13.53
N SER A 120 36.29 14.74 -13.43
CA SER A 120 35.78 15.30 -12.17
C SER A 120 34.61 14.52 -11.58
N PHE A 121 33.79 13.89 -12.43
CA PHE A 121 32.70 13.05 -11.98
C PHE A 121 33.16 11.58 -11.84
N ARG A 122 34.00 11.09 -12.74
CA ARG A 122 34.51 9.72 -12.69
C ARG A 122 35.28 9.44 -11.41
N LEU A 123 36.02 10.41 -10.88
CA LEU A 123 36.71 10.29 -9.59
C LEU A 123 35.81 10.13 -8.37
N LYS A 124 34.51 10.45 -8.49
CA LYS A 124 33.50 10.21 -7.45
C LYS A 124 32.92 8.81 -7.52
N ILE A 125 33.18 8.04 -8.61
CA ILE A 125 32.53 6.75 -8.84
C ILE A 125 33.43 5.62 -8.34
N LYS A 126 32.89 4.79 -7.44
CA LYS A 126 33.44 3.50 -7.03
C LYS A 126 32.64 2.40 -7.72
N TYR A 127 33.30 1.57 -8.53
CA TYR A 127 32.66 0.45 -9.22
C TYR A 127 32.95 -0.86 -8.51
N LEU A 128 31.87 -1.64 -8.26
CA LEU A 128 31.91 -2.96 -7.64
C LEU A 128 31.17 -3.99 -8.50
N GLU A 129 31.64 -5.23 -8.51
CA GLU A 129 30.99 -6.36 -9.16
C GLU A 129 30.45 -7.33 -8.12
N LEU A 130 29.20 -7.74 -8.27
CA LEU A 130 28.53 -8.70 -7.41
C LEU A 130 27.77 -9.72 -8.27
N ASN A 131 28.22 -10.97 -8.29
CA ASN A 131 27.65 -12.01 -9.13
C ASN A 131 26.57 -12.84 -8.42
N GLU A 132 26.51 -12.76 -7.10
CA GLU A 132 25.64 -13.56 -6.23
C GLU A 132 24.74 -12.67 -5.36
N GLY A 133 23.88 -13.29 -4.58
CA GLY A 133 23.01 -12.61 -3.64
C GLY A 133 21.61 -12.35 -4.19
N THR A 134 20.75 -11.78 -3.37
CA THR A 134 19.38 -11.40 -3.70
C THR A 134 19.32 -9.98 -4.29
N ARG A 135 18.11 -9.49 -4.58
CA ARG A 135 17.88 -8.11 -5.02
C ARG A 135 18.43 -7.07 -4.01
N THR A 136 18.41 -7.41 -2.72
CA THR A 136 18.78 -6.54 -1.60
C THR A 136 20.29 -6.55 -1.32
N THR A 137 20.99 -7.65 -1.64
CA THR A 137 22.42 -7.79 -1.39
C THR A 137 23.27 -6.63 -1.94
N PRO A 138 23.06 -6.13 -3.19
CA PRO A 138 23.82 -4.99 -3.69
C PRO A 138 23.61 -3.71 -2.87
N ILE A 139 22.44 -3.49 -2.29
CA ILE A 139 22.21 -2.34 -1.42
C ILE A 139 23.12 -2.46 -0.18
N ASN A 140 23.10 -3.61 0.50
CA ASN A 140 23.93 -3.84 1.68
C ASN A 140 25.43 -3.75 1.37
N VAL A 141 25.88 -4.31 0.23
CA VAL A 141 27.27 -4.19 -0.21
C VAL A 141 27.64 -2.72 -0.46
N GLY A 142 26.73 -1.95 -1.07
CA GLY A 142 26.92 -0.53 -1.29
C GLY A 142 27.01 0.24 0.03
N CYS A 143 26.09 0.02 0.95
CA CYS A 143 26.09 0.63 2.27
C CYS A 143 27.36 0.31 3.07
N ALA A 144 27.85 -0.94 3.00
CA ALA A 144 29.10 -1.35 3.65
C ALA A 144 30.34 -0.64 3.08
N ASN A 145 30.30 -0.22 1.82
CA ASN A 145 31.39 0.47 1.11
C ASN A 145 31.23 1.99 1.10
N ALA A 146 30.14 2.50 1.66
CA ALA A 146 29.87 3.94 1.74
C ALA A 146 30.78 4.63 2.76
N THR A 147 31.24 5.84 2.42
CA THR A 147 32.07 6.66 3.31
C THR A 147 31.41 7.97 3.71
N GLY A 148 30.28 8.30 3.10
CA GLY A 148 29.53 9.51 3.36
C GLY A 148 28.83 9.52 4.71
N ARG A 149 28.49 10.72 5.19
CA ARG A 149 27.73 10.91 6.43
C ARG A 149 26.31 10.37 6.33
N TYR A 150 25.74 10.46 5.14
CA TYR A 150 24.43 9.89 4.79
C TYR A 150 24.55 8.92 3.62
N ILE A 151 23.60 8.00 3.51
CA ILE A 151 23.52 7.02 2.42
C ILE A 151 22.14 7.12 1.79
N ALA A 152 22.06 7.25 0.48
CA ALA A 152 20.84 7.17 -0.30
C ALA A 152 20.96 6.09 -1.38
N ILE A 153 19.84 5.48 -1.72
CA ILE A 153 19.75 4.47 -2.78
C ILE A 153 19.05 5.11 -3.98
N TYR A 154 19.65 4.95 -5.14
CA TYR A 154 19.15 5.46 -6.40
C TYR A 154 19.23 4.39 -7.49
N ASP A 155 18.10 4.01 -8.04
CA ASP A 155 18.04 3.00 -9.10
C ASP A 155 18.20 3.65 -10.50
N ASP A 156 18.71 2.87 -11.49
CA ASP A 156 19.00 3.34 -12.84
C ASP A 156 17.76 3.53 -13.73
N ASP A 157 16.57 3.52 -13.13
CA ASP A 157 15.29 3.68 -13.82
C ASP A 157 14.45 4.90 -13.38
N ASP A 158 14.99 5.72 -12.49
CA ASP A 158 14.33 6.91 -11.97
C ASP A 158 15.04 8.21 -12.38
N LEU A 159 14.49 9.37 -12.00
CA LEU A 159 15.09 10.68 -12.30
C LEU A 159 15.23 11.53 -11.04
N LEU A 160 16.38 12.19 -10.90
CA LEU A 160 16.61 13.18 -9.86
C LEU A 160 16.54 14.61 -10.46
N PHE A 161 15.97 15.54 -9.70
CA PHE A 161 16.13 16.97 -9.97
C PHE A 161 17.51 17.45 -9.49
N ASP A 162 17.90 18.61 -9.92
CA ASP A 162 19.23 19.19 -9.61
C ASP A 162 19.41 19.58 -8.14
N ASN A 163 18.32 19.71 -7.39
CA ASN A 163 18.28 20.07 -5.97
C ASN A 163 18.32 18.87 -5.01
N TRP A 164 18.32 17.62 -5.47
CA TRP A 164 18.13 16.43 -4.62
C TRP A 164 19.21 16.30 -3.53
N VAL A 165 20.48 16.43 -3.87
CA VAL A 165 21.57 16.38 -2.89
C VAL A 165 21.58 17.62 -2.00
N GLU A 166 21.31 18.79 -2.58
CA GLU A 166 21.26 20.07 -1.85
C GLU A 166 20.19 20.06 -0.77
N GLU A 167 18.99 19.61 -1.07
CA GLU A 167 17.88 19.53 -0.13
C GLU A 167 18.20 18.60 1.05
N PHE A 168 18.80 17.44 0.79
CA PHE A 168 19.29 16.55 1.85
C PHE A 168 20.39 17.24 2.68
N TYR A 169 21.31 17.91 2.04
CA TYR A 169 22.38 18.62 2.73
C TYR A 169 21.82 19.70 3.69
N GLN A 170 20.93 20.54 3.20
CA GLN A 170 20.31 21.60 3.98
C GLN A 170 19.47 21.05 5.16
N ALA A 171 18.71 19.98 4.92
CA ALA A 171 17.95 19.31 5.97
C ALA A 171 18.87 18.72 7.05
N SER A 172 19.99 18.13 6.66
CA SER A 172 20.96 17.56 7.58
C SER A 172 21.59 18.59 8.51
N GLN A 173 21.71 19.85 8.07
CA GLN A 173 22.25 20.93 8.92
C GLN A 173 21.28 21.29 10.07
N LYS A 174 19.97 21.06 9.85
CA LYS A 174 18.91 21.35 10.83
C LYS A 174 18.53 20.12 11.67
N SER A 175 18.78 18.93 11.15
CA SER A 175 18.28 17.66 11.70
C SER A 175 19.33 16.56 11.54
N ASP A 176 20.55 16.80 12.03
CA ASP A 176 21.65 15.82 11.92
C ASP A 176 21.30 14.50 12.62
N GLY A 177 21.70 13.39 12.01
CA GLY A 177 21.46 12.05 12.51
C GLY A 177 20.02 11.51 12.32
N LYS A 178 19.08 12.34 11.85
CA LYS A 178 17.74 11.87 11.47
C LYS A 178 17.73 11.30 10.03
N ILE A 179 16.78 10.43 9.73
CA ILE A 179 16.46 10.09 8.35
C ILE A 179 15.90 11.35 7.67
N LEU A 180 16.37 11.63 6.45
CA LEU A 180 15.89 12.75 5.65
C LEU A 180 14.92 12.21 4.61
N HIS A 181 13.72 12.79 4.55
CA HIS A 181 12.66 12.38 3.64
C HIS A 181 12.26 13.54 2.74
N ALA A 182 12.53 13.42 1.45
CA ALA A 182 12.15 14.38 0.42
C ALA A 182 10.93 13.90 -0.36
N TYR A 183 10.11 14.82 -0.85
CA TYR A 183 8.96 14.51 -1.68
C TYR A 183 9.41 13.96 -3.04
N VAL A 184 8.65 12.97 -3.54
CA VAL A 184 8.88 12.30 -4.81
C VAL A 184 7.63 12.42 -5.67
N LEU A 185 7.78 12.88 -6.90
CA LEU A 185 6.69 12.85 -7.89
C LEU A 185 6.61 11.46 -8.53
N ALA A 186 5.42 11.03 -8.90
CA ALA A 186 5.21 9.81 -9.68
C ALA A 186 4.78 10.16 -11.10
N GLN A 187 5.35 9.49 -12.10
CA GLN A 187 4.97 9.72 -13.50
C GLN A 187 4.99 8.42 -14.29
N LYS A 188 4.00 8.22 -15.15
CA LYS A 188 3.93 7.08 -16.06
C LYS A 188 4.90 7.28 -17.23
N TRP A 189 5.62 6.20 -17.60
CA TRP A 189 6.64 6.19 -18.67
C TRP A 189 6.49 4.97 -19.56
N LYS A 190 6.93 5.12 -20.81
CA LYS A 190 7.07 4.02 -21.77
C LYS A 190 8.50 3.95 -22.28
N CYS A 191 9.01 2.73 -22.45
CA CYS A 191 10.21 2.46 -23.21
C CYS A 191 9.82 2.29 -24.69
N THR A 192 10.53 2.97 -25.60
CA THR A 192 10.35 2.89 -27.04
C THR A 192 11.71 2.69 -27.71
N ASP A 193 11.73 2.37 -28.99
CA ASP A 193 12.96 2.24 -29.78
C ASP A 193 13.76 3.56 -29.86
N GLN A 194 13.09 4.69 -29.62
CA GLN A 194 13.70 6.03 -29.62
C GLN A 194 14.13 6.50 -28.21
N GLY A 195 13.87 5.71 -27.17
CA GLY A 195 14.18 6.05 -25.78
C GLY A 195 12.97 6.03 -24.86
N PHE A 196 13.07 6.75 -23.77
CA PHE A 196 12.04 6.80 -22.73
C PHE A 196 11.11 8.00 -22.95
N ILE A 197 9.79 7.75 -22.91
CA ILE A 197 8.77 8.78 -23.16
C ILE A 197 7.84 8.86 -21.95
N SER A 198 7.68 10.07 -21.40
CA SER A 198 6.71 10.33 -20.33
C SER A 198 5.26 10.34 -20.85
N MET A 199 4.35 9.77 -20.07
CA MET A 199 2.94 9.63 -20.40
C MET A 199 2.09 10.48 -19.44
N GLY A 200 1.94 11.75 -19.78
CA GLY A 200 1.19 12.73 -18.98
C GLY A 200 2.03 13.46 -17.93
N ALA A 201 1.37 14.35 -17.19
CA ALA A 201 1.99 15.14 -16.15
C ALA A 201 2.38 14.26 -14.93
N PRO A 202 3.44 14.61 -14.19
CA PRO A 202 3.75 13.97 -12.92
C PRO A 202 2.65 14.25 -11.88
N THR A 203 2.48 13.32 -10.95
CA THR A 203 1.52 13.41 -9.85
C THR A 203 2.23 13.55 -8.51
N SER A 204 1.55 14.15 -7.52
CA SER A 204 2.05 14.32 -6.16
C SER A 204 1.78 13.12 -5.24
N GLN A 205 1.69 11.91 -5.79
CA GLN A 205 1.32 10.69 -5.05
C GLN A 205 2.18 10.47 -3.79
N PHE A 206 3.48 10.79 -3.84
CA PHE A 206 4.41 10.64 -2.72
C PHE A 206 4.89 11.99 -2.18
N CYS A 207 4.09 13.05 -2.34
CA CYS A 207 4.37 14.39 -1.80
C CYS A 207 3.51 14.64 -0.56
N HIS A 208 3.88 14.04 0.55
CA HIS A 208 3.21 14.21 1.84
C HIS A 208 4.22 14.05 2.99
N PRO A 209 4.01 14.72 4.12
CA PRO A 209 4.82 14.49 5.30
C PRO A 209 4.76 13.04 5.75
N PHE A 210 5.83 12.57 6.36
CA PHE A 210 5.87 11.23 6.93
C PHE A 210 4.83 11.07 8.05
N ASP A 211 4.03 10.03 7.94
CA ASP A 211 3.12 9.59 8.99
C ASP A 211 3.34 8.11 9.31
N PHE A 212 3.83 7.84 10.52
CA PHE A 212 4.20 6.50 10.96
C PHE A 212 3.03 5.51 10.91
N LEU A 213 1.82 5.94 11.30
CA LEU A 213 0.65 5.05 11.30
C LEU A 213 0.20 4.70 9.89
N SER A 214 0.21 5.68 8.99
CA SER A 214 -0.06 5.41 7.56
C SER A 214 1.00 4.50 6.94
N GLN A 215 2.27 4.66 7.35
CA GLN A 215 3.37 3.83 6.86
C GLN A 215 3.30 2.38 7.37
N LEU A 216 2.64 2.12 8.51
CA LEU A 216 2.33 0.74 8.96
C LEU A 216 1.38 0.02 8.00
N VAL A 217 0.51 0.75 7.32
CA VAL A 217 -0.50 0.19 6.43
C VAL A 217 0.07 -0.06 5.02
N VAL A 218 0.85 0.89 4.51
CA VAL A 218 1.38 0.85 3.13
C VAL A 218 2.65 1.68 3.01
N ASN A 219 3.61 1.22 2.19
CA ASN A 219 4.80 2.00 1.90
C ASN A 219 4.46 3.25 1.07
N LYS A 220 4.63 4.42 1.67
CA LYS A 220 4.37 5.73 1.04
C LYS A 220 5.64 6.52 0.73
N CYS A 221 6.81 6.00 1.13
CA CYS A 221 8.09 6.68 0.97
C CYS A 221 8.98 5.91 0.00
N PRO A 222 9.02 6.28 -1.30
CA PRO A 222 9.94 5.67 -2.25
C PRO A 222 11.39 5.82 -1.80
N LEU A 223 12.19 4.75 -1.99
CA LEU A 223 13.54 4.65 -1.46
C LEU A 223 14.45 5.81 -1.89
N MET A 224 14.29 6.30 -3.12
CA MET A 224 15.04 7.45 -3.65
C MET A 224 14.71 8.78 -2.98
N GLY A 225 13.58 8.86 -2.27
CA GLY A 225 13.21 10.02 -1.43
C GLY A 225 13.84 9.99 -0.05
N LEU A 226 14.65 8.98 0.28
CA LEU A 226 15.21 8.78 1.61
C LEU A 226 16.73 8.87 1.62
N ALA A 227 17.28 9.58 2.61
CA ALA A 227 18.70 9.50 2.94
C ALA A 227 18.84 9.08 4.41
N PHE A 228 19.57 7.99 4.61
CA PHE A 228 19.77 7.36 5.91
C PHE A 228 21.09 7.78 6.53
N PRO A 229 21.16 8.11 7.82
CA PRO A 229 22.44 8.33 8.49
C PRO A 229 23.32 7.07 8.40
N ALA A 230 24.58 7.24 7.99
CA ALA A 230 25.51 6.11 7.79
C ALA A 230 25.76 5.29 9.07
N HIS A 231 25.62 5.92 10.24
CA HIS A 231 25.80 5.23 11.51
C HIS A 231 24.78 4.09 11.75
N LEU A 232 23.59 4.15 11.12
CA LEU A 232 22.63 3.04 11.15
C LEU A 232 23.24 1.73 10.66
N PHE A 233 24.04 1.80 9.61
CA PHE A 233 24.71 0.65 9.00
C PHE A 233 26.01 0.30 9.74
N HIS A 234 26.90 1.27 9.86
CA HIS A 234 28.29 1.01 10.25
C HIS A 234 28.48 0.85 11.76
N GLN A 235 27.68 1.56 12.56
CA GLN A 235 27.83 1.55 14.03
C GLN A 235 26.75 0.72 14.69
N MET A 236 25.49 0.83 14.22
CA MET A 236 24.37 0.14 14.81
C MET A 236 24.11 -1.24 14.19
N GLY A 237 24.65 -1.52 13.01
CA GLY A 237 24.55 -2.79 12.32
C GLY A 237 23.14 -3.10 11.76
N PHE A 238 22.37 -2.06 11.43
CA PHE A 238 21.09 -2.23 10.73
C PHE A 238 21.31 -2.37 9.24
N TRP A 239 20.98 -3.54 8.70
CA TRP A 239 21.09 -3.87 7.29
C TRP A 239 19.71 -4.16 6.70
N PHE A 240 19.57 -3.98 5.38
CA PHE A 240 18.38 -4.43 4.67
C PHE A 240 18.24 -5.94 4.74
N ASN A 241 17.01 -6.44 4.86
CA ASN A 241 16.74 -7.86 4.95
C ASN A 241 16.83 -8.54 3.59
N GLU A 242 17.85 -9.37 3.39
CA GLU A 242 18.14 -10.07 2.13
C GLU A 242 17.20 -11.24 1.84
N THR A 243 16.34 -11.64 2.76
CA THR A 243 15.35 -12.69 2.53
C THR A 243 14.11 -12.18 1.80
N LEU A 244 13.90 -10.86 1.77
CA LEU A 244 12.78 -10.23 1.09
C LEU A 244 13.09 -10.01 -0.39
N ASN A 245 12.14 -10.38 -1.25
CA ASN A 245 12.24 -10.18 -2.69
C ASN A 245 11.64 -8.85 -3.16
N VAL A 246 10.72 -8.28 -2.39
CA VAL A 246 10.08 -6.98 -2.58
C VAL A 246 9.84 -6.35 -1.20
N THR A 247 9.60 -5.02 -1.16
CA THR A 247 9.32 -4.27 0.08
C THR A 247 10.45 -4.28 1.13
N GLU A 248 11.66 -4.62 0.71
CA GLU A 248 12.87 -4.58 1.55
C GLU A 248 13.14 -3.18 2.11
N ASP A 249 12.79 -2.16 1.35
CA ASP A 249 12.85 -0.75 1.71
C ASP A 249 11.87 -0.40 2.83
N TRP A 250 10.64 -0.85 2.73
CA TRP A 250 9.61 -0.63 3.73
C TRP A 250 9.94 -1.31 5.06
N GLU A 251 10.33 -2.57 5.02
CA GLU A 251 10.76 -3.32 6.21
C GLU A 251 11.93 -2.63 6.93
N TYR A 252 12.96 -2.25 6.18
CA TYR A 252 14.11 -1.55 6.72
C TYR A 252 13.72 -0.21 7.36
N PHE A 253 12.96 0.59 6.62
CA PHE A 253 12.53 1.90 7.06
C PHE A 253 11.73 1.85 8.36
N MET A 254 10.79 0.91 8.48
CA MET A 254 9.99 0.73 9.69
C MET A 254 10.80 0.30 10.91
N ARG A 255 11.94 -0.37 10.72
CA ARG A 255 12.84 -0.71 11.82
C ARG A 255 13.68 0.48 12.32
N VAL A 256 14.08 1.34 11.42
CA VAL A 256 15.08 2.37 11.76
C VAL A 256 14.47 3.74 12.05
N VAL A 257 13.30 4.09 11.48
CA VAL A 257 12.69 5.41 11.70
C VAL A 257 12.35 5.69 13.17
N PRO A 258 11.92 4.72 13.99
CA PRO A 258 11.67 4.98 15.42
C PRO A 258 12.93 5.30 16.23
N LEU A 259 14.11 4.91 15.71
CA LEU A 259 15.38 5.06 16.40
C LEU A 259 16.00 6.46 16.18
N THR A 260 15.93 6.94 14.95
CA THR A 260 16.58 8.20 14.54
C THR A 260 15.60 9.35 14.40
N GLY A 261 14.31 9.04 14.28
CA GLY A 261 13.33 10.02 13.82
C GLY A 261 13.53 10.35 12.34
N ILE A 262 12.73 11.27 11.85
CA ILE A 262 12.70 11.69 10.45
C ILE A 262 12.61 13.21 10.34
N SER A 263 13.11 13.76 9.26
CA SER A 263 12.96 15.17 8.89
C SER A 263 12.41 15.26 7.48
N ASP A 264 11.19 15.78 7.36
CA ASP A 264 10.55 15.99 6.06
C ASP A 264 11.13 17.21 5.35
N ILE A 265 11.28 17.06 4.03
CA ILE A 265 11.67 18.07 3.06
C ILE A 265 10.48 18.22 2.10
N GLU A 266 9.70 19.28 2.29
CA GLU A 266 8.45 19.50 1.56
C GLU A 266 8.69 19.98 0.11
N THR A 267 9.82 19.63 -0.47
CA THR A 267 10.23 19.97 -1.82
C THR A 267 10.33 18.70 -2.66
N PRO A 268 9.68 18.62 -3.82
CA PRO A 268 9.90 17.53 -4.76
C PRO A 268 11.34 17.56 -5.28
N THR A 269 12.03 16.42 -5.19
CA THR A 269 13.43 16.29 -5.56
C THR A 269 13.70 15.25 -6.65
N SER A 270 12.67 14.45 -6.98
CA SER A 270 12.84 13.32 -7.89
C SER A 270 11.53 12.87 -8.52
N ILE A 271 11.63 12.08 -9.58
CA ILE A 271 10.49 11.44 -10.24
C ILE A 271 10.66 9.92 -10.17
N TYR A 272 9.71 9.25 -9.53
CA TYR A 272 9.55 7.80 -9.58
C TYR A 272 8.85 7.43 -10.90
N ARG A 273 9.53 6.66 -11.75
CA ARG A 273 9.02 6.25 -13.05
C ARG A 273 8.16 5.01 -12.94
N LEU A 274 6.86 5.18 -13.18
CA LEU A 274 5.90 4.08 -13.29
C LEU A 274 5.93 3.52 -14.73
N TRP A 275 6.68 2.46 -14.95
CA TRP A 275 6.86 1.85 -16.26
C TRP A 275 5.62 1.09 -16.72
N LEU A 276 5.13 1.39 -17.93
CA LEU A 276 3.96 0.74 -18.51
C LEU A 276 4.29 -0.51 -19.33
N ASN A 277 5.51 -0.61 -19.87
CA ASN A 277 5.94 -1.68 -20.77
C ASN A 277 7.39 -2.12 -20.58
N ALA A 278 8.05 -1.72 -19.50
CA ALA A 278 9.40 -2.15 -19.15
C ALA A 278 9.37 -2.92 -17.82
N GLU A 279 10.44 -3.67 -17.55
CA GLU A 279 10.60 -4.38 -16.28
C GLU A 279 10.64 -3.38 -15.11
N SER A 280 9.71 -3.51 -14.20
CA SER A 280 9.68 -2.79 -12.93
C SER A 280 9.16 -3.74 -11.84
N SER A 281 9.28 -3.36 -10.59
CA SER A 281 8.71 -4.16 -9.49
C SER A 281 7.21 -4.42 -9.70
N TYR A 282 6.48 -3.47 -10.28
CA TYR A 282 5.03 -3.61 -10.55
C TYR A 282 4.71 -4.47 -11.76
N THR A 283 5.59 -4.57 -12.75
CA THR A 283 5.34 -5.37 -13.97
C THR A 283 5.84 -6.80 -13.86
N LEU A 284 6.87 -7.04 -13.03
CA LEU A 284 7.47 -8.36 -12.85
C LEU A 284 6.72 -9.23 -11.84
N HIS A 285 5.97 -8.63 -10.93
CA HIS A 285 5.31 -9.33 -9.84
C HIS A 285 3.80 -9.25 -9.97
N SER A 286 3.12 -10.38 -9.75
CA SER A 286 1.65 -10.44 -9.76
C SER A 286 1.07 -9.69 -8.55
N GLN A 287 -0.18 -9.20 -8.67
CA GLN A 287 -0.88 -8.56 -7.56
C GLN A 287 -0.91 -9.46 -6.32
N ASN A 288 -1.11 -10.77 -6.51
CA ASN A 288 -1.09 -11.74 -5.40
C ASN A 288 0.25 -11.78 -4.65
N LEU A 289 1.37 -11.55 -5.34
CA LEU A 289 2.68 -11.49 -4.67
C LEU A 289 2.79 -10.24 -3.81
N TRP A 290 2.30 -9.10 -4.29
CA TRP A 290 2.25 -7.87 -3.51
C TRP A 290 1.37 -8.03 -2.27
N ASP A 291 0.16 -8.57 -2.42
CA ASP A 291 -0.79 -8.79 -1.31
C ASP A 291 -0.20 -9.74 -0.27
N ASN A 292 0.44 -10.84 -0.70
CA ASN A 292 1.14 -11.76 0.20
C ASN A 292 2.30 -11.08 0.92
N THR A 293 3.08 -10.26 0.21
CA THR A 293 4.23 -9.57 0.80
C THR A 293 3.80 -8.51 1.80
N TYR A 294 2.69 -7.80 1.58
CA TYR A 294 2.11 -6.91 2.59
C TYR A 294 1.77 -7.66 3.88
N GLN A 295 1.14 -8.83 3.77
CA GLN A 295 0.84 -9.69 4.92
C GLN A 295 2.11 -10.23 5.59
N GLU A 296 3.12 -10.60 4.81
CA GLU A 296 4.42 -11.04 5.34
C GLU A 296 5.10 -9.92 6.14
N ILE A 297 5.10 -8.68 5.64
CA ILE A 297 5.67 -7.53 6.36
C ILE A 297 4.90 -7.26 7.67
N GLN A 298 3.57 -7.30 7.65
CA GLN A 298 2.76 -7.14 8.85
C GLN A 298 3.04 -8.25 9.86
N THR A 299 3.05 -9.51 9.42
CA THR A 299 3.42 -10.66 10.25
C THR A 299 4.83 -10.51 10.83
N PHE A 300 5.76 -10.00 10.04
CA PHE A 300 7.13 -9.76 10.45
C PHE A 300 7.25 -8.66 11.50
N MET A 301 6.40 -7.62 11.40
CA MET A 301 6.28 -6.57 12.43
C MET A 301 5.65 -7.12 13.72
N ASP A 302 4.63 -7.97 13.62
CA ASP A 302 3.95 -8.59 14.78
C ASP A 302 4.86 -9.50 15.60
N GLN A 303 5.83 -10.17 14.94
CA GLN A 303 6.81 -11.03 15.60
C GLN A 303 7.91 -10.26 16.34
N ARG A 304 7.92 -8.92 16.25
CA ARG A 304 8.96 -8.04 16.79
C ARG A 304 8.38 -7.00 17.73
N THR A 305 9.25 -6.45 18.58
CA THR A 305 8.88 -5.22 19.31
C THR A 305 8.76 -4.07 18.34
N LEU A 306 7.59 -3.50 18.21
CA LEU A 306 7.36 -2.28 17.44
C LEU A 306 7.65 -1.08 18.34
N LEU A 307 8.62 -0.26 17.95
CA LEU A 307 8.89 1.03 18.58
C LEU A 307 8.02 2.09 17.91
N VAL A 308 7.36 2.90 18.72
CA VAL A 308 6.55 4.02 18.23
C VAL A 308 7.37 5.31 18.35
N PRO A 309 7.52 6.08 17.27
CA PRO A 309 8.28 7.33 17.32
C PRO A 309 7.74 8.32 18.36
N ARG A 310 8.60 9.21 18.86
CA ARG A 310 8.23 10.27 19.82
C ARG A 310 7.08 11.12 19.24
N GLY A 311 6.07 11.37 20.06
CA GLY A 311 4.91 12.19 19.68
C GLY A 311 3.71 11.38 19.12
N TYR A 312 3.92 10.16 18.67
CA TYR A 312 2.84 9.33 18.09
C TYR A 312 1.91 8.70 19.13
N THR A 313 2.31 8.60 20.40
CA THR A 313 1.46 7.97 21.44
C THR A 313 0.11 8.66 21.58
N LYS A 314 0.08 10.00 21.58
CA LYS A 314 -1.20 10.76 21.64
C LYS A 314 -2.05 10.52 20.39
N HIS A 315 -1.44 10.45 19.22
CA HIS A 315 -2.12 10.18 17.96
C HIS A 315 -2.70 8.76 17.95
N LEU A 316 -1.94 7.77 18.40
CA LEU A 316 -2.42 6.38 18.53
C LEU A 316 -3.58 6.26 19.52
N VAL A 317 -3.48 6.93 20.70
CA VAL A 317 -4.56 6.97 21.68
C VAL A 317 -5.81 7.62 21.08
N ALA A 318 -5.68 8.74 20.37
CA ALA A 318 -6.81 9.40 19.71
C ALA A 318 -7.44 8.53 18.63
N LEU A 319 -6.63 7.78 17.86
CA LEU A 319 -7.12 6.82 16.87
C LEU A 319 -7.90 5.69 17.53
N ILE A 320 -7.37 5.08 18.59
CA ILE A 320 -8.05 4.01 19.35
C ILE A 320 -9.35 4.54 19.96
N GLN A 321 -9.33 5.75 20.52
CA GLN A 321 -10.55 6.37 21.09
C GLN A 321 -11.60 6.62 20.01
N ARG A 322 -11.20 7.01 18.79
CA ARG A 322 -12.10 7.17 17.65
C ARG A 322 -12.69 5.82 17.23
N VAL A 323 -11.86 4.79 17.05
CA VAL A 323 -12.33 3.44 16.72
C VAL A 323 -13.28 2.92 17.78
N ASN A 324 -12.94 3.04 19.07
CA ASN A 324 -13.82 2.63 20.18
C ASN A 324 -15.13 3.45 20.21
N ALA A 325 -15.08 4.76 19.88
CA ALA A 325 -16.29 5.59 19.81
C ALA A 325 -17.16 5.22 18.60
N ASP A 326 -16.53 4.87 17.48
CA ASP A 326 -17.24 4.38 16.30
C ASP A 326 -17.79 2.96 16.54
N GLU A 327 -17.04 2.07 17.21
CA GLU A 327 -17.56 0.78 17.70
C GLU A 327 -18.69 0.98 18.72
N GLN A 328 -18.58 1.92 19.64
CA GLN A 328 -19.65 2.23 20.58
C GLN A 328 -20.85 2.89 19.91
N LYS A 329 -20.66 3.67 18.85
CA LYS A 329 -21.77 4.11 17.99
C LYS A 329 -22.39 2.95 17.21
N ILE A 330 -21.57 2.01 16.77
CA ILE A 330 -22.03 0.76 16.17
C ILE A 330 -22.74 -0.13 17.20
N LEU A 331 -22.29 -0.17 18.46
CA LEU A 331 -22.86 -0.98 19.54
C LEU A 331 -24.02 -0.29 20.28
N SER A 332 -23.99 1.03 20.45
CA SER A 332 -25.05 1.81 21.14
C SER A 332 -26.16 2.32 20.22
N GLY A 333 -25.97 2.24 18.98
CA GLY A 333 -26.88 2.37 17.87
C GLY A 333 -26.28 1.61 16.74
N TYR A 334 -26.60 0.33 16.59
CA TYR A 334 -26.62 -0.23 15.25
C TYR A 334 -27.23 0.84 14.36
N PRO A 335 -26.59 1.22 13.25
CA PRO A 335 -27.13 2.26 12.42
C PRO A 335 -28.58 1.93 12.21
N LYS A 336 -29.47 2.87 12.53
CA LYS A 336 -30.88 2.72 12.20
C LYS A 336 -30.86 2.26 10.76
N LEU A 337 -31.27 1.00 10.50
CA LEU A 337 -31.27 0.51 9.15
C LEU A 337 -32.09 1.50 8.34
N HIS A 338 -31.42 2.20 7.46
CA HIS A 338 -32.02 3.18 6.58
C HIS A 338 -32.32 2.47 5.28
N GLY A 339 -33.54 1.88 5.21
CA GLY A 339 -34.00 1.26 3.99
C GLY A 339 -34.56 2.32 3.02
N LEU A 340 -34.09 2.28 1.79
CA LEU A 340 -34.60 3.08 0.69
C LEU A 340 -35.52 2.22 -0.18
N PHE A 341 -36.68 2.76 -0.52
CA PHE A 341 -37.67 2.07 -1.31
C PHE A 341 -38.06 2.95 -2.51
N TYR A 342 -37.86 2.41 -3.69
CA TYR A 342 -38.16 3.09 -4.95
C TYR A 342 -39.34 2.42 -5.64
N TYR A 343 -40.14 3.21 -6.33
CA TYR A 343 -41.29 2.74 -7.11
C TYR A 343 -41.28 3.37 -8.51
N GLY A 344 -41.72 2.60 -9.51
CA GLY A 344 -41.69 3.09 -10.90
C GLY A 344 -42.51 2.24 -11.87
N PHE A 345 -42.65 2.76 -13.09
CA PHE A 345 -43.32 2.06 -14.18
C PHE A 345 -42.36 1.17 -15.01
N SER A 346 -41.07 1.31 -14.78
CA SER A 346 -40.01 0.48 -15.37
C SER A 346 -39.00 0.08 -14.28
N ASP A 347 -38.04 -0.76 -14.61
CA ASP A 347 -36.92 -1.14 -13.75
C ASP A 347 -35.78 -0.12 -13.71
N ILE A 348 -36.04 1.11 -14.18
CA ILE A 348 -35.16 2.28 -14.04
C ILE A 348 -35.79 3.18 -12.98
N PHE A 349 -35.03 3.43 -11.91
CA PHE A 349 -35.50 4.19 -10.74
C PHE A 349 -34.81 5.55 -10.65
N SER A 350 -35.53 6.54 -10.11
CA SER A 350 -35.00 7.88 -9.81
C SER A 350 -35.25 8.25 -8.35
N ASP A 351 -34.46 9.14 -7.79
CA ASP A 351 -34.58 9.63 -6.43
C ASP A 351 -35.87 10.45 -6.20
N GLU A 352 -36.53 10.89 -7.26
CA GLU A 352 -37.83 11.58 -7.18
C GLU A 352 -38.96 10.63 -6.72
N ASN A 353 -38.81 9.33 -6.94
CA ASN A 353 -39.75 8.28 -6.60
C ASN A 353 -39.19 7.36 -5.50
N MET A 354 -38.66 7.95 -4.44
CA MET A 354 -38.04 7.25 -3.32
C MET A 354 -38.78 7.53 -2.00
N LEU A 355 -38.90 6.50 -1.21
CA LEU A 355 -39.37 6.55 0.17
C LEU A 355 -38.25 6.01 1.09
N ALA A 356 -38.14 6.56 2.29
CA ALA A 356 -37.17 6.11 3.25
C ALA A 356 -37.89 5.61 4.53
N ALA A 357 -37.38 4.52 5.07
CA ALA A 357 -37.83 4.03 6.38
C ALA A 357 -36.65 3.70 7.27
N TYR A 358 -36.81 3.95 8.54
CA TYR A 358 -35.81 3.63 9.55
C TYR A 358 -36.31 2.49 10.42
N ASN A 359 -35.50 1.45 10.55
CA ASN A 359 -35.79 0.42 11.54
C ASN A 359 -35.17 0.81 12.88
N GLN A 360 -36.04 0.86 13.93
CA GLN A 360 -35.62 1.10 15.32
C GLN A 360 -35.30 -0.20 16.07
N ALA A 361 -35.60 -1.35 15.46
CA ALA A 361 -35.39 -2.64 16.09
C ALA A 361 -33.92 -3.04 16.00
N TYR A 362 -33.44 -3.74 17.01
CA TYR A 362 -32.14 -4.35 17.05
C TYR A 362 -31.96 -5.31 15.86
N ILE A 363 -30.91 -5.17 15.09
CA ILE A 363 -30.42 -6.24 14.27
C ILE A 363 -30.27 -7.49 15.18
N PRO A 364 -30.74 -8.69 14.76
CA PRO A 364 -30.77 -9.06 13.34
C PRO A 364 -32.13 -8.85 12.64
N HIS A 365 -33.24 -8.62 13.30
CA HIS A 365 -34.53 -8.57 12.64
C HIS A 365 -34.98 -7.14 12.34
N PHE A 366 -35.41 -6.91 11.12
CA PHE A 366 -35.97 -5.63 10.69
C PHE A 366 -37.37 -5.82 10.11
N ARG A 367 -38.20 -4.76 10.24
CA ARG A 367 -39.47 -4.64 9.56
C ARG A 367 -39.66 -3.18 9.16
N MET A 368 -39.80 -2.93 7.86
CA MET A 368 -39.98 -1.61 7.29
C MET A 368 -41.27 -1.59 6.48
N THR A 369 -42.07 -0.55 6.66
CA THR A 369 -43.32 -0.36 5.90
C THR A 369 -43.27 0.97 5.16
N PHE A 370 -43.57 0.93 3.86
CA PHE A 370 -43.57 2.06 2.96
C PHE A 370 -45.01 2.28 2.44
N THR A 371 -45.54 3.50 2.58
CA THR A 371 -46.83 3.87 2.01
C THR A 371 -46.60 4.35 0.57
N VAL A 372 -47.11 3.61 -0.40
CA VAL A 372 -46.92 3.89 -1.81
C VAL A 372 -47.96 4.93 -2.26
N PRO A 373 -47.53 6.06 -2.90
CA PRO A 373 -48.46 7.07 -3.36
C PRO A 373 -49.37 6.57 -4.49
N ASN A 374 -50.61 7.01 -4.48
CA ASN A 374 -51.54 6.72 -5.56
C ASN A 374 -51.46 7.83 -6.64
N VAL A 375 -50.94 7.50 -7.80
CA VAL A 375 -50.78 8.41 -8.96
C VAL A 375 -51.75 8.09 -10.09
N GLY A 376 -52.82 7.33 -9.82
CA GLY A 376 -53.84 7.00 -10.82
C GLY A 376 -53.50 5.77 -11.69
N THR A 377 -52.26 5.42 -11.86
CA THR A 377 -51.79 4.24 -12.59
C THR A 377 -50.94 3.36 -11.66
N PRO A 378 -51.18 2.03 -11.62
CA PRO A 378 -50.38 1.14 -10.76
C PRO A 378 -48.92 1.12 -11.15
N PHE A 379 -48.00 1.22 -10.17
CA PHE A 379 -46.59 1.02 -10.40
C PHE A 379 -46.33 -0.45 -10.71
N SER A 380 -45.40 -0.69 -11.65
CA SER A 380 -45.06 -2.03 -12.13
C SER A 380 -43.82 -2.61 -11.45
N PHE A 381 -42.92 -1.75 -10.95
CA PHE A 381 -41.66 -2.17 -10.38
C PHE A 381 -41.38 -1.46 -9.07
N PHE A 382 -40.73 -2.19 -8.19
CA PHE A 382 -40.24 -1.72 -6.90
C PHE A 382 -38.79 -2.14 -6.70
N ARG A 383 -38.00 -1.28 -6.04
CA ARG A 383 -36.65 -1.57 -5.61
C ARG A 383 -36.52 -1.27 -4.12
N PHE A 384 -35.92 -2.17 -3.40
CA PHE A 384 -35.59 -1.99 -2.00
C PHE A 384 -34.08 -2.09 -1.81
N ASP A 385 -33.49 -1.08 -1.20
CA ASP A 385 -32.11 -1.01 -0.78
C ASP A 385 -32.10 -1.16 0.74
N PRO A 386 -31.71 -2.32 1.29
CA PRO A 386 -31.86 -2.62 2.73
C PRO A 386 -31.07 -1.67 3.64
N CYS A 387 -29.93 -1.21 3.16
CA CYS A 387 -29.07 -0.24 3.83
C CYS A 387 -28.03 0.30 2.85
N GLU A 388 -27.35 1.37 3.23
CA GLU A 388 -26.25 1.99 2.45
C GLU A 388 -24.88 1.33 2.68
N TYR A 389 -24.84 0.23 3.45
CA TYR A 389 -23.61 -0.47 3.81
C TYR A 389 -23.47 -1.76 3.00
N GLY A 390 -22.21 -2.12 2.68
CA GLY A 390 -21.86 -3.43 2.12
C GLY A 390 -21.38 -4.40 3.22
N GLY A 391 -21.25 -5.67 2.85
CA GLY A 391 -20.70 -6.68 3.74
C GLY A 391 -21.73 -7.26 4.73
N PHE A 392 -22.93 -7.60 4.26
CA PHE A 392 -23.94 -8.24 5.10
C PHE A 392 -24.65 -9.39 4.37
N ILE A 393 -25.32 -10.24 5.17
CA ILE A 393 -26.17 -11.33 4.73
C ILE A 393 -27.64 -10.96 5.02
N LEU A 394 -28.50 -11.14 4.03
CA LEU A 394 -29.92 -11.02 4.17
C LEU A 394 -30.56 -12.41 4.14
N SER A 395 -31.35 -12.77 5.16
CA SER A 395 -32.05 -14.04 5.27
C SER A 395 -33.48 -13.85 5.80
N ASP A 396 -34.30 -14.88 5.72
CA ASP A 396 -35.66 -14.94 6.23
C ASP A 396 -36.49 -13.71 5.83
N THR A 397 -36.33 -13.28 4.59
CA THR A 397 -36.92 -12.02 4.11
C THR A 397 -38.20 -12.28 3.36
N TYR A 398 -39.24 -11.56 3.78
CA TYR A 398 -40.57 -11.58 3.21
C TYR A 398 -40.96 -10.17 2.76
N ILE A 399 -41.71 -10.09 1.68
CA ILE A 399 -42.17 -8.83 1.11
C ILE A 399 -43.72 -8.96 1.01
N HIS A 400 -44.40 -8.10 1.71
CA HIS A 400 -45.88 -8.08 1.77
C HIS A 400 -46.36 -6.83 1.03
N LEU A 401 -47.09 -7.02 -0.06
CA LEU A 401 -47.72 -5.94 -0.81
C LEU A 401 -49.22 -5.89 -0.43
N VAL A 402 -49.71 -4.74 0.01
CA VAL A 402 -51.12 -4.52 0.26
C VAL A 402 -51.70 -3.73 -0.91
N THR A 403 -52.76 -4.25 -1.51
CA THR A 403 -53.44 -3.64 -2.63
C THR A 403 -54.50 -2.61 -2.15
N SER A 404 -55.04 -1.83 -3.09
CA SER A 404 -56.16 -0.91 -2.83
C SER A 404 -57.50 -1.60 -2.46
N THR A 405 -57.57 -2.91 -2.60
CA THR A 405 -58.69 -3.75 -2.17
C THR A 405 -58.41 -4.50 -0.88
N ASP A 406 -57.38 -4.10 -0.11
CA ASP A 406 -56.92 -4.72 1.13
C ASP A 406 -56.47 -6.19 1.00
N GLU A 407 -56.18 -6.64 -0.21
CA GLU A 407 -55.58 -7.95 -0.43
C GLU A 407 -54.07 -7.89 -0.18
N THR A 408 -53.50 -8.90 0.48
CA THR A 408 -52.08 -9.03 0.71
C THR A 408 -51.45 -10.02 -0.29
N ILE A 409 -50.40 -9.63 -0.94
CA ILE A 409 -49.59 -10.46 -1.86
C ILE A 409 -48.22 -10.65 -1.25
N ASP A 410 -47.84 -11.89 -1.01
CA ASP A 410 -46.55 -12.25 -0.43
C ASP A 410 -45.57 -12.65 -1.50
N LEU A 411 -44.38 -12.04 -1.47
CA LEU A 411 -43.24 -12.38 -2.33
C LEU A 411 -42.07 -12.90 -1.48
N GLN A 412 -41.30 -13.81 -2.07
CA GLN A 412 -40.08 -14.33 -1.45
C GLN A 412 -38.86 -13.81 -2.18
N LEU A 413 -37.71 -13.79 -1.52
CA LEU A 413 -36.44 -13.33 -2.13
C LEU A 413 -36.08 -14.05 -3.42
N LYS A 414 -36.43 -15.33 -3.54
CA LYS A 414 -36.20 -16.12 -4.78
C LYS A 414 -36.95 -15.59 -6.00
N ASP A 415 -38.05 -14.83 -5.77
CA ASP A 415 -38.89 -14.24 -6.81
C ASP A 415 -38.42 -12.84 -7.22
N CYS A 416 -37.38 -12.34 -6.57
CA CYS A 416 -36.83 -11.01 -6.77
C CYS A 416 -35.52 -11.05 -7.58
N LYS A 417 -35.28 -9.99 -8.36
CA LYS A 417 -33.93 -9.73 -8.91
C LYS A 417 -33.11 -9.02 -7.83
N HIS A 418 -31.83 -9.34 -7.72
CA HIS A 418 -30.92 -8.67 -6.80
C HIS A 418 -29.49 -8.61 -7.36
N ASN A 419 -28.69 -7.68 -6.89
CA ASN A 419 -27.29 -7.55 -7.26
C ASN A 419 -26.31 -8.24 -6.28
N GLY A 420 -26.84 -8.89 -5.23
CA GLY A 420 -26.08 -9.73 -4.32
C GLY A 420 -25.88 -11.17 -4.84
N PHE A 421 -25.21 -11.97 -4.04
CA PHE A 421 -24.97 -13.40 -4.32
C PHE A 421 -25.96 -14.26 -3.51
N PHE A 422 -26.76 -15.09 -4.22
CA PHE A 422 -27.75 -15.97 -3.58
C PHE A 422 -27.12 -17.35 -3.33
N TYR A 423 -27.14 -17.79 -2.07
CA TYR A 423 -26.62 -19.08 -1.66
C TYR A 423 -27.35 -19.55 -0.38
N GLU A 424 -27.82 -20.80 -0.33
CA GLU A 424 -28.53 -21.40 0.81
C GLU A 424 -29.66 -20.53 1.35
N ASP A 425 -30.57 -20.09 0.46
CA ASP A 425 -31.74 -19.22 0.76
C ASP A 425 -31.39 -17.88 1.40
N LYS A 426 -30.16 -17.40 1.22
CA LYS A 426 -29.64 -16.12 1.70
C LYS A 426 -29.05 -15.30 0.57
N ILE A 427 -29.12 -13.98 0.69
CA ILE A 427 -28.43 -13.07 -0.22
C ILE A 427 -27.23 -12.45 0.51
N TYR A 428 -26.05 -12.55 -0.11
CA TYR A 428 -24.83 -11.97 0.38
C TYR A 428 -24.52 -10.71 -0.42
N PHE A 429 -24.55 -9.56 0.23
CA PHE A 429 -24.18 -8.28 -0.38
C PHE A 429 -22.74 -7.93 0.02
N LEU A 430 -21.82 -8.12 -0.92
CA LEU A 430 -20.37 -7.88 -0.71
C LEU A 430 -19.93 -6.47 -1.16
N HIS A 431 -20.86 -5.63 -1.59
CA HIS A 431 -20.62 -4.27 -2.10
C HIS A 431 -21.57 -3.25 -1.45
N TYR A 432 -21.28 -1.96 -1.64
CA TYR A 432 -21.92 -0.85 -0.93
C TYR A 432 -23.29 -0.39 -1.49
N ASP A 433 -23.83 -1.01 -2.51
CA ASP A 433 -25.12 -0.62 -3.11
C ASP A 433 -26.02 -1.84 -3.26
N PRO A 434 -26.55 -2.38 -2.14
CA PRO A 434 -27.40 -3.57 -2.16
C PRO A 434 -28.78 -3.25 -2.70
N GLN A 435 -29.21 -3.96 -3.73
CA GLN A 435 -30.48 -3.73 -4.41
C GLN A 435 -31.30 -5.02 -4.55
N ILE A 436 -32.59 -4.95 -4.22
CA ILE A 436 -33.58 -5.99 -4.45
C ILE A 436 -34.71 -5.38 -5.26
N ILE A 437 -34.94 -5.93 -6.46
CA ILE A 437 -35.95 -5.45 -7.41
C ILE A 437 -37.02 -6.52 -7.59
N PHE A 438 -38.28 -6.11 -7.45
CA PHE A 438 -39.43 -6.99 -7.62
C PHE A 438 -40.54 -6.31 -8.42
N CYS A 439 -41.38 -7.10 -9.04
CA CYS A 439 -42.50 -6.62 -9.85
C CYS A 439 -43.79 -6.65 -9.03
N ASN A 440 -44.69 -5.74 -9.34
CA ASN A 440 -46.08 -5.83 -8.92
C ASN A 440 -46.73 -6.97 -9.69
N PRO A 441 -47.12 -8.07 -9.06
CA PRO A 441 -47.70 -9.23 -9.76
C PRO A 441 -49.17 -9.02 -10.11
N SER A 442 -49.77 -7.95 -9.61
CA SER A 442 -51.19 -7.58 -9.85
C SER A 442 -51.25 -6.32 -10.71
N SER A 443 -52.37 -6.13 -11.39
CA SER A 443 -52.64 -4.86 -12.08
C SER A 443 -53.30 -3.84 -11.13
N LEU A 444 -53.36 -4.11 -9.81
CA LEU A 444 -53.96 -3.29 -8.80
C LEU A 444 -52.96 -2.26 -8.24
N HIS A 445 -53.49 -1.18 -7.70
CA HIS A 445 -52.67 -0.22 -6.97
C HIS A 445 -52.18 -0.86 -5.64
N ILE A 446 -50.89 -0.82 -5.43
CA ILE A 446 -50.25 -1.14 -4.16
C ILE A 446 -50.29 0.11 -3.28
N THR A 447 -50.89 -0.01 -2.10
CA THR A 447 -51.04 1.08 -1.10
C THR A 447 -49.94 1.07 -0.07
N SER A 448 -49.43 -0.12 0.28
CA SER A 448 -48.27 -0.23 1.15
C SER A 448 -47.44 -1.45 0.83
N VAL A 449 -46.15 -1.37 1.16
CA VAL A 449 -45.18 -2.46 1.06
C VAL A 449 -44.50 -2.61 2.41
N THR A 450 -44.62 -3.80 3.00
CA THR A 450 -43.87 -4.16 4.19
C THR A 450 -42.81 -5.18 3.85
N ILE A 451 -41.55 -4.88 4.24
CA ILE A 451 -40.41 -5.77 4.05
C ILE A 451 -39.87 -6.09 5.44
N GLU A 452 -39.77 -7.37 5.73
CA GLU A 452 -39.20 -7.85 6.98
C GLU A 452 -38.19 -8.96 6.72
N GLY A 453 -37.18 -9.07 7.58
CA GLY A 453 -36.12 -10.06 7.41
C GLY A 453 -35.06 -9.97 8.49
N THR A 454 -34.00 -10.71 8.25
CA THR A 454 -32.83 -10.76 9.14
C THR A 454 -31.61 -10.29 8.40
N ILE A 455 -30.91 -9.30 8.96
CA ILE A 455 -29.58 -8.83 8.47
C ILE A 455 -28.50 -9.31 9.44
N ASN A 456 -27.48 -10.00 8.91
CA ASN A 456 -26.28 -10.37 9.65
C ASN A 456 -25.06 -9.70 9.01
N MET A 457 -24.33 -8.91 9.80
CA MET A 457 -23.11 -8.21 9.37
C MET A 457 -21.87 -9.10 9.43
N GLU A 458 -21.94 -10.28 10.04
CA GLU A 458 -20.83 -11.23 10.07
C GLU A 458 -20.93 -12.19 8.89
N ILE A 459 -20.00 -12.05 7.93
CA ILE A 459 -19.89 -12.96 6.80
C ILE A 459 -18.71 -13.90 7.04
N PRO A 460 -18.91 -15.23 7.18
CA PRO A 460 -17.81 -16.18 7.32
C PRO A 460 -16.87 -16.13 6.10
N GLU A 461 -15.56 -16.11 6.34
CA GLU A 461 -14.55 -16.02 5.27
C GLU A 461 -14.67 -17.13 4.24
N ALA A 462 -15.01 -18.36 4.66
CA ALA A 462 -15.25 -19.50 3.77
C ALA A 462 -16.38 -19.22 2.77
N THR A 463 -17.38 -18.43 3.15
CA THR A 463 -18.53 -18.06 2.32
C THR A 463 -18.13 -17.00 1.29
N ILE A 464 -17.30 -16.03 1.69
CA ILE A 464 -16.72 -15.04 0.76
C ILE A 464 -15.91 -15.75 -0.33
N GLN A 465 -15.07 -16.71 0.04
CA GLN A 465 -14.27 -17.49 -0.89
C GLN A 465 -15.13 -18.34 -1.83
N ALA A 466 -16.23 -18.93 -1.34
CA ALA A 466 -17.19 -19.66 -2.16
C ALA A 466 -17.90 -18.74 -3.18
N ALA A 467 -18.32 -17.55 -2.73
CA ALA A 467 -18.97 -16.54 -3.58
C ALA A 467 -18.03 -16.07 -4.70
N ILE A 468 -16.78 -15.77 -4.37
CA ILE A 468 -15.74 -15.36 -5.35
C ILE A 468 -15.52 -16.49 -6.40
N LYS A 469 -15.38 -17.73 -5.96
CA LYS A 469 -15.20 -18.88 -6.88
C LYS A 469 -16.39 -19.04 -7.82
N GLN A 470 -17.61 -18.86 -7.35
CA GLN A 470 -18.82 -18.99 -8.15
C GLN A 470 -18.98 -17.82 -9.12
N GLN A 471 -18.69 -16.59 -8.74
CA GLN A 471 -18.67 -15.44 -9.66
C GLN A 471 -17.65 -15.63 -10.78
N CYS A 472 -16.44 -16.10 -10.46
CA CYS A 472 -15.43 -16.42 -11.45
C CYS A 472 -15.88 -17.54 -12.42
N PHE A 473 -16.62 -18.55 -11.92
CA PHE A 473 -17.17 -19.62 -12.74
C PHE A 473 -18.26 -19.10 -13.67
N VAL A 474 -19.23 -18.33 -13.14
CA VAL A 474 -20.33 -17.73 -13.92
C VAL A 474 -19.79 -16.77 -14.99
N ALA A 475 -18.78 -15.96 -14.66
CA ALA A 475 -18.12 -15.08 -15.64
C ALA A 475 -17.42 -15.86 -16.76
N LYS A 476 -16.76 -16.99 -16.43
CA LYS A 476 -16.17 -17.89 -17.42
C LYS A 476 -17.22 -18.56 -18.32
N VAL A 477 -18.34 -18.99 -17.75
CA VAL A 477 -19.46 -19.58 -18.51
C VAL A 477 -20.10 -18.56 -19.42
N LYS A 478 -20.43 -17.35 -18.94
CA LYS A 478 -20.97 -16.24 -19.75
C LYS A 478 -20.02 -15.87 -20.91
N ARG A 479 -18.71 -15.85 -20.66
CA ARG A 479 -17.70 -15.57 -21.68
C ARG A 479 -17.63 -16.69 -22.75
N LYS A 480 -17.69 -17.95 -22.32
CA LYS A 480 -17.78 -19.09 -23.27
C LYS A 480 -19.07 -19.09 -24.10
N MET A 481 -20.23 -18.82 -23.47
CA MET A 481 -21.50 -18.68 -24.18
C MET A 481 -21.49 -17.53 -25.18
N LYS A 482 -20.93 -16.36 -24.80
CA LYS A 482 -20.81 -15.22 -25.72
C LYS A 482 -19.89 -15.52 -26.90
N THR A 483 -18.85 -16.30 -26.69
CA THR A 483 -17.96 -16.78 -27.78
C THR A 483 -18.65 -17.81 -28.67
N MET A 484 -19.39 -18.76 -28.10
CA MET A 484 -20.18 -19.73 -28.85
C MET A 484 -21.31 -19.08 -29.66
N LEU A 485 -22.03 -18.14 -29.09
CA LEU A 485 -23.05 -17.35 -29.81
C LEU A 485 -22.42 -16.53 -30.95
N LYS A 486 -21.25 -15.95 -30.75
CA LYS A 486 -20.53 -15.27 -31.84
C LYS A 486 -20.12 -16.28 -32.97
N MET A 487 -19.74 -17.49 -32.64
CA MET A 487 -19.41 -18.52 -33.62
C MET A 487 -20.64 -19.05 -34.37
N LEU A 488 -21.81 -19.13 -33.71
CA LEU A 488 -23.08 -19.58 -34.32
C LEU A 488 -23.71 -18.52 -35.24
N PHE A 489 -23.44 -17.24 -35.03
CA PHE A 489 -24.00 -16.16 -35.84
C PHE A 489 -23.01 -15.55 -36.87
N HIS A 490 -21.82 -16.16 -37.04
CA HIS A 490 -20.83 -15.78 -38.04
C HIS A 490 -20.61 -16.95 -39.06
N TYR A 491 -21.68 -17.42 -39.69
CA TYR A 491 -21.57 -18.10 -40.99
C TYR A 491 -22.02 -17.11 -42.07
N PRO A 492 -21.15 -16.73 -42.99
CA PRO A 492 -21.57 -15.94 -44.16
C PRO A 492 -22.37 -16.84 -45.12
N HIS A 493 -23.47 -16.33 -45.59
CA HIS A 493 -24.11 -16.79 -46.80
C HIS A 493 -23.24 -16.47 -48.02
#